data_32f929c856779952b5a9132b00f56d72
#
_entry.id   32f929c856779952b5a9132b00f56d72
#
_cell.length_a   1.000
_cell.length_b   1.000
_cell.length_c   1.000
_cell.angle_alpha   90.00
_cell.angle_beta   90.00
_cell.angle_gamma   90.00
#
_symmetry.space_group_name_H-M   'P 1'
#
loop_
_entity.id
_entity.type
_entity.pdbx_description
1 polymer ?
#
loop_
_entity_poly.entity_id
_entity_poly.type
_entity_poly.pdbx_seq_one_letter_code
_entity_poly.pdbx_strand_id
1 'polypeptide(L)'
;MANTTKYDLVVIGGGPAGYAAAIRAGQLGKKVACVEQERPGGTCLNWGCIPSKALLKSAELFNKINHCEDFGLSVKGASFDFTKIIQRSRGVSENMAKGIEFLFKKNKVEYIKGVGTISVPG
;
A
#
# COMPACT_ATOMS: atom_id res chain seq x y z
N MET A 1 15.77 -11.29 30.34
CA MET A 1 14.59 -12.15 30.04
C MET A 1 13.93 -11.60 28.79
N ALA A 2 13.73 -12.43 27.75
CA ALA A 2 13.01 -11.99 26.55
C ALA A 2 11.56 -11.71 26.94
N ASN A 3 11.07 -10.49 26.62
CA ASN A 3 9.67 -10.15 26.82
C ASN A 3 8.81 -10.96 25.85
N THR A 4 8.09 -11.95 26.38
CA THR A 4 7.18 -12.76 25.58
C THR A 4 5.79 -12.16 25.62
N THR A 5 5.29 -11.71 24.47
CA THR A 5 3.90 -11.24 24.31
C THR A 5 3.09 -12.34 23.63
N LYS A 6 1.91 -12.67 24.18
CA LYS A 6 1.00 -13.63 23.58
C LYS A 6 -0.03 -12.92 22.72
N TYR A 7 -0.31 -13.46 21.54
CA TYR A 7 -1.33 -13.02 20.58
C TYR A 7 -2.26 -14.19 20.24
N ASP A 8 -3.48 -13.88 19.84
CA ASP A 8 -4.41 -14.86 19.26
C ASP A 8 -4.02 -15.19 17.81
N LEU A 9 -3.44 -14.19 17.11
CA LEU A 9 -2.98 -14.32 15.73
C LEU A 9 -1.74 -13.47 15.51
N VAL A 10 -0.72 -14.07 14.91
CA VAL A 10 0.44 -13.34 14.37
C VAL A 10 0.47 -13.54 12.86
N VAL A 11 0.46 -12.44 12.11
CA VAL A 11 0.56 -12.43 10.65
C VAL A 11 1.96 -12.04 10.25
N ILE A 12 2.65 -12.88 9.50
CA ILE A 12 3.98 -12.60 8.94
C ILE A 12 3.82 -12.16 7.49
N GLY A 13 4.10 -10.89 7.23
CA GLY A 13 3.92 -10.23 5.95
C GLY A 13 2.65 -9.37 5.89
N GLY A 14 2.84 -8.06 5.66
CA GLY A 14 1.79 -7.05 5.55
C GLY A 14 1.26 -6.83 4.12
N GLY A 15 1.39 -7.83 3.23
CA GLY A 15 0.81 -7.80 1.89
C GLY A 15 -0.72 -7.90 1.88
N PRO A 16 -1.38 -7.96 0.69
CA PRO A 16 -2.85 -7.90 0.60
C PRO A 16 -3.58 -8.94 1.46
N ALA A 17 -3.13 -10.18 1.47
CA ALA A 17 -3.70 -11.21 2.32
C ALA A 17 -3.43 -10.95 3.81
N GLY A 18 -2.19 -10.53 4.14
CA GLY A 18 -1.76 -10.32 5.52
C GLY A 18 -2.49 -9.16 6.19
N TYR A 19 -2.51 -7.98 5.58
CA TYR A 19 -3.21 -6.85 6.20
C TYR A 19 -4.72 -7.08 6.27
N ALA A 20 -5.32 -7.76 5.28
CA ALA A 20 -6.75 -8.07 5.31
C ALA A 20 -7.08 -9.03 6.46
N ALA A 21 -6.29 -10.09 6.63
CA ALA A 21 -6.47 -11.05 7.71
C ALA A 21 -6.27 -10.40 9.10
N ALA A 22 -5.20 -9.61 9.27
CA ALA A 22 -4.91 -8.93 10.52
C ALA A 22 -6.02 -7.95 10.91
N ILE A 23 -6.47 -7.10 9.98
CA ILE A 23 -7.57 -6.15 10.22
C ILE A 23 -8.85 -6.89 10.57
N ARG A 24 -9.18 -7.95 9.83
CA ARG A 24 -10.40 -8.72 10.10
C ARG A 24 -10.37 -9.38 11.46
N ALA A 25 -9.27 -9.98 11.86
CA ALA A 25 -9.11 -10.56 13.18
C ALA A 25 -9.22 -9.49 14.30
N GLY A 26 -8.64 -8.31 14.10
CA GLY A 26 -8.79 -7.17 15.01
C GLY A 26 -10.24 -6.70 15.14
N GLN A 27 -11.00 -6.65 14.03
CA GLN A 27 -12.44 -6.35 14.04
C GLN A 27 -13.26 -7.39 14.84
N LEU A 28 -12.81 -8.63 14.87
CA LEU A 28 -13.42 -9.72 15.66
C LEU A 28 -12.97 -9.72 17.13
N GLY A 29 -12.27 -8.67 17.57
CA GLY A 29 -11.83 -8.52 18.97
C GLY A 29 -10.64 -9.39 19.36
N LYS A 30 -9.92 -9.96 18.40
CA LYS A 30 -8.72 -10.75 18.66
C LYS A 30 -7.51 -9.86 18.94
N LYS A 31 -6.59 -10.34 19.77
CA LYS A 31 -5.28 -9.70 19.97
C LYS A 31 -4.34 -10.12 18.83
N VAL A 32 -4.01 -9.18 17.94
CA VAL A 32 -3.33 -9.46 16.67
C VAL A 32 -2.05 -8.68 16.56
N ALA A 33 -1.00 -9.34 16.06
CA ALA A 33 0.21 -8.66 15.55
C ALA A 33 0.36 -8.91 14.05
N CYS A 34 0.85 -7.90 13.33
CA CYS A 34 1.28 -8.03 11.93
C CYS A 34 2.75 -7.60 11.83
N VAL A 35 3.60 -8.54 11.42
CA VAL A 35 5.04 -8.32 11.24
C VAL A 35 5.32 -8.06 9.77
N GLU A 36 5.93 -6.93 9.44
CA GLU A 36 6.29 -6.56 8.06
C GLU A 36 7.69 -5.93 8.04
N GLN A 37 8.53 -6.42 7.14
CA GLN A 37 9.93 -5.99 7.09
C GLN A 37 10.13 -4.61 6.46
N GLU A 38 9.27 -4.22 5.53
CA GLU A 38 9.41 -2.94 4.82
C GLU A 38 8.27 -1.99 5.19
N ARG A 39 7.12 -2.11 4.53
CA ARG A 39 5.93 -1.34 4.81
C ARG A 39 4.67 -2.09 4.35
N PRO A 40 3.52 -1.86 5.00
CA PRO A 40 2.31 -2.59 4.65
C PRO A 40 1.83 -2.29 3.23
N GLY A 41 1.15 -3.28 2.64
CA GLY A 41 0.62 -3.22 1.28
C GLY A 41 1.25 -4.22 0.31
N GLY A 42 2.46 -4.71 0.61
CA GLY A 42 3.19 -5.67 -0.22
C GLY A 42 3.60 -5.11 -1.59
N THR A 43 4.06 -5.97 -2.46
CA THR A 43 4.59 -5.61 -3.79
C THR A 43 3.57 -4.89 -4.66
N CYS A 44 2.33 -5.37 -4.72
CA CYS A 44 1.29 -4.76 -5.57
C CYS A 44 1.06 -3.28 -5.23
N LEU A 45 0.93 -2.95 -3.95
CA LEU A 45 0.66 -1.59 -3.52
C LEU A 45 1.90 -0.70 -3.63
N ASN A 46 3.06 -1.18 -3.23
CA ASN A 46 4.24 -0.36 -3.07
C ASN A 46 5.11 -0.26 -4.34
N TRP A 47 5.19 -1.34 -5.13
CA TRP A 47 6.11 -1.43 -6.28
C TRP A 47 5.49 -2.04 -7.54
N GLY A 48 4.22 -2.42 -7.52
CA GLY A 48 3.54 -3.11 -8.61
C GLY A 48 2.31 -2.38 -9.14
N CYS A 49 1.14 -2.95 -8.89
CA CYS A 49 -0.14 -2.56 -9.51
C CYS A 49 -0.49 -1.08 -9.32
N ILE A 50 -0.32 -0.57 -8.11
CA ILE A 50 -0.77 0.79 -7.76
C ILE A 50 0.12 1.86 -8.40
N PRO A 51 1.46 1.86 -8.22
CA PRO A 51 2.30 2.85 -8.90
C PRO A 51 2.23 2.73 -10.42
N SER A 52 2.12 1.53 -10.98
CA SER A 52 1.98 1.34 -12.43
C SER A 52 0.69 1.96 -12.96
N LYS A 53 -0.45 1.72 -12.29
CA LYS A 53 -1.73 2.35 -12.67
C LYS A 53 -1.70 3.87 -12.56
N ALA A 54 -1.00 4.40 -11.57
CA ALA A 54 -0.81 5.85 -11.44
C ALA A 54 -0.01 6.44 -12.61
N LEU A 55 1.02 5.73 -13.10
CA LEU A 55 1.79 6.12 -14.29
C LEU A 55 0.94 6.03 -15.56
N LEU A 56 0.24 4.90 -15.75
CA LEU A 56 -0.65 4.70 -16.90
C LEU A 56 -1.73 5.79 -16.98
N LYS A 57 -2.27 6.21 -15.83
CA LYS A 57 -3.26 7.29 -15.80
C LYS A 57 -2.69 8.63 -16.27
N SER A 58 -1.44 8.93 -15.95
CA SER A 58 -0.76 10.13 -16.46
C SER A 58 -0.53 10.05 -17.97
N ALA A 59 -0.12 8.88 -18.48
CA ALA A 59 0.06 8.65 -19.91
C ALA A 59 -1.26 8.74 -20.68
N GLU A 60 -2.34 8.14 -20.16
CA GLU A 60 -3.68 8.22 -20.73
C GLU A 60 -4.15 9.68 -20.86
N LEU A 61 -3.97 10.47 -19.79
CA LEU A 61 -4.36 11.88 -19.80
C LEU A 61 -3.56 12.67 -20.82
N PHE A 62 -2.25 12.46 -20.90
CA PHE A 62 -1.40 13.12 -21.88
C PHE A 62 -1.79 12.76 -23.30
N ASN A 63 -2.09 11.48 -23.56
CA ASN A 63 -2.58 11.05 -24.86
C ASN A 63 -3.93 11.72 -25.23
N LYS A 64 -4.87 11.81 -24.28
CA LYS A 64 -6.16 12.49 -24.49
C LYS A 64 -5.98 13.98 -24.78
N ILE A 65 -5.06 14.66 -24.13
CA ILE A 65 -4.75 16.07 -24.40
C ILE A 65 -4.24 16.26 -25.82
N ASN A 66 -3.36 15.37 -26.30
CA ASN A 66 -2.80 15.43 -27.65
C ASN A 66 -3.81 15.06 -28.77
N HIS A 67 -4.95 14.45 -28.43
CA HIS A 67 -6.02 14.06 -29.36
C HIS A 67 -7.35 14.74 -28.98
N CYS A 68 -7.30 15.87 -28.28
CA CYS A 68 -8.51 16.53 -27.80
C CYS A 68 -9.32 17.21 -28.94
N GLU A 69 -8.72 17.42 -30.11
CA GLU A 69 -9.39 18.00 -31.30
C GLU A 69 -10.55 17.12 -31.77
N ASP A 70 -10.48 15.80 -31.62
CA ASP A 70 -11.56 14.87 -31.91
C ASP A 70 -12.85 15.17 -31.10
N PHE A 71 -12.70 15.87 -29.97
CA PHE A 71 -13.79 16.27 -29.08
C PHE A 71 -14.16 17.76 -29.23
N GLY A 72 -13.65 18.43 -30.26
CA GLY A 72 -13.89 19.87 -30.48
C GLY A 72 -13.15 20.77 -29.48
N LEU A 73 -12.13 20.25 -28.79
CA LEU A 73 -11.30 20.98 -27.84
C LEU A 73 -9.97 21.35 -28.47
N SER A 74 -9.37 22.46 -28.07
CA SER A 74 -8.06 22.90 -28.52
C SER A 74 -7.17 23.17 -27.32
N VAL A 75 -6.00 22.53 -27.27
CA VAL A 75 -4.98 22.74 -26.24
C VAL A 75 -3.68 23.16 -26.92
N LYS A 76 -3.14 24.33 -26.56
CA LYS A 76 -1.85 24.80 -27.04
C LYS A 76 -0.73 24.34 -26.12
N GLY A 77 0.21 23.54 -26.65
CA GLY A 77 1.48 23.25 -26.00
C GLY A 77 1.36 22.29 -24.80
N ALA A 78 0.91 21.05 -25.04
CA ALA A 78 0.99 20.01 -24.00
C ALA A 78 2.46 19.65 -23.73
N SER A 79 2.86 19.69 -22.46
CA SER A 79 4.16 19.24 -22.00
C SER A 79 4.02 18.35 -20.78
N PHE A 80 5.06 17.60 -20.44
CA PHE A 80 5.07 16.77 -19.23
C PHE A 80 6.35 16.96 -18.44
N ASP A 81 6.26 16.77 -17.15
CA ASP A 81 7.38 16.70 -16.20
C ASP A 81 7.44 15.29 -15.65
N PHE A 82 8.39 14.50 -16.12
CA PHE A 82 8.53 13.10 -15.73
C PHE A 82 8.81 12.92 -14.24
N THR A 83 9.57 13.86 -13.65
CA THR A 83 9.85 13.82 -12.20
C THR A 83 8.57 13.95 -11.37
N LYS A 84 7.67 14.86 -11.75
CA LYS A 84 6.37 15.01 -11.09
C LYS A 84 5.46 13.81 -11.31
N ILE A 85 5.51 13.18 -12.46
CA ILE A 85 4.75 11.94 -12.74
C ILE A 85 5.21 10.83 -11.79
N ILE A 86 6.52 10.64 -11.64
CA ILE A 86 7.09 9.65 -10.70
C ILE A 86 6.72 10.00 -9.26
N GLN A 87 6.89 11.25 -8.84
CA GLN A 87 6.53 11.69 -7.49
C GLN A 87 5.06 11.44 -7.18
N ARG A 88 4.16 11.73 -8.13
CA ARG A 88 2.74 11.42 -7.99
C ARG A 88 2.50 9.92 -7.79
N SER A 89 3.12 9.09 -8.61
CA SER A 89 3.01 7.63 -8.51
C SER A 89 3.44 7.12 -7.13
N ARG A 90 4.56 7.61 -6.62
CA ARG A 90 5.07 7.27 -5.28
C ARG A 90 4.15 7.78 -4.17
N GLY A 91 3.65 9.00 -4.30
CA GLY A 91 2.71 9.59 -3.33
C GLY A 91 1.40 8.81 -3.21
N VAL A 92 0.87 8.28 -4.31
CA VAL A 92 -0.33 7.42 -4.30
C VAL A 92 -0.06 6.15 -3.47
N SER A 93 1.05 5.46 -3.73
CA SER A 93 1.44 4.25 -2.98
C SER A 93 1.64 4.55 -1.50
N GLU A 94 2.34 5.63 -1.17
CA GLU A 94 2.60 6.03 0.21
C GLU A 94 1.31 6.34 0.98
N ASN A 95 0.38 7.07 0.37
CA ASN A 95 -0.91 7.39 1.00
C ASN A 95 -1.73 6.12 1.27
N MET A 96 -1.70 5.15 0.37
CA MET A 96 -2.38 3.87 0.59
C MET A 96 -1.73 3.04 1.70
N ALA A 97 -0.40 3.00 1.78
CA ALA A 97 0.30 2.32 2.87
C ALA A 97 -0.02 2.94 4.23
N LYS A 98 -0.01 4.28 4.34
CA LYS A 98 -0.47 5.02 5.53
C LYS A 98 -1.93 4.70 5.88
N GLY A 99 -2.78 4.48 4.89
CA GLY A 99 -4.17 4.04 5.09
C GLY A 99 -4.25 2.67 5.76
N ILE A 100 -3.39 1.73 5.40
CA ILE A 100 -3.32 0.41 6.04
C ILE A 100 -2.82 0.54 7.49
N GLU A 101 -1.78 1.34 7.73
CA GLU A 101 -1.28 1.62 9.10
C GLU A 101 -2.38 2.23 9.98
N PHE A 102 -3.16 3.17 9.44
CA PHE A 102 -4.31 3.72 10.13
C PHE A 102 -5.36 2.65 10.47
N LEU A 103 -5.64 1.72 9.54
CA LEU A 103 -6.58 0.62 9.78
C LEU A 103 -6.04 -0.35 10.83
N PHE A 104 -4.75 -0.64 10.86
CA PHE A 104 -4.14 -1.41 11.93
C PHE A 104 -4.38 -0.75 13.29
N LYS A 105 -4.05 0.52 13.41
CA LYS A 105 -4.27 1.28 14.64
C LYS A 105 -5.74 1.32 15.06
N LYS A 106 -6.64 1.59 14.12
CA LYS A 106 -8.09 1.63 14.36
C LYS A 106 -8.64 0.31 14.89
N ASN A 107 -8.12 -0.82 14.39
CA ASN A 107 -8.57 -2.17 14.75
C ASN A 107 -7.68 -2.83 15.81
N LYS A 108 -6.83 -2.06 16.50
CA LYS A 108 -5.94 -2.54 17.58
C LYS A 108 -5.01 -3.68 17.15
N VAL A 109 -4.61 -3.71 15.89
CA VAL A 109 -3.57 -4.60 15.37
C VAL A 109 -2.22 -3.98 15.71
N GLU A 110 -1.35 -4.72 16.38
CA GLU A 110 0.01 -4.30 16.65
C GLU A 110 0.84 -4.46 15.38
N TYR A 111 1.33 -3.35 14.82
CA TYR A 111 2.21 -3.36 13.67
C TYR A 111 3.66 -3.41 14.13
N ILE A 112 4.36 -4.49 13.78
CA ILE A 112 5.76 -4.72 14.15
C ILE A 112 6.60 -4.65 12.88
N LYS A 113 7.45 -3.63 12.79
CA LYS A 113 8.39 -3.51 11.68
C LYS A 113 9.61 -4.41 11.92
N GLY A 114 9.79 -5.41 11.07
CA GLY A 114 10.91 -6.35 11.17
C GLY A 114 10.67 -7.64 10.40
N VAL A 115 11.62 -8.54 10.51
CA VAL A 115 11.55 -9.88 9.90
C VAL A 115 10.97 -10.86 10.91
N GLY A 116 9.84 -11.48 10.58
CA GLY A 116 9.24 -12.54 11.38
C GLY A 116 9.86 -13.90 11.06
N THR A 117 10.22 -14.65 12.10
CA THR A 117 10.77 -16.00 11.96
C THR A 117 10.03 -16.95 12.89
N ILE A 118 9.68 -18.12 12.39
CA ILE A 118 9.11 -19.22 13.20
C ILE A 118 10.30 -20.07 13.69
N SER A 119 10.57 -20.02 14.98
CA SER A 119 11.72 -20.73 15.58
C SER A 119 11.40 -22.16 15.98
N VAL A 120 10.20 -22.40 16.50
CA VAL A 120 9.72 -23.73 16.92
C VAL A 120 8.21 -23.85 16.65
N PRO A 121 7.68 -25.07 16.45
CA PRO A 121 6.23 -25.30 16.37
C PRO A 121 5.54 -24.97 17.69
N GLY A 122 4.36 -24.36 17.62
CA GLY A 122 3.53 -23.99 18.77
C GLY A 122 3.70 -22.58 19.21
#